data_259dd0431046d266dae7a17c6512685f
#
_entry.id   259dd0431046d266dae7a17c6512685f
#
_cell.length_a   1.000
_cell.length_b   1.000
_cell.length_c   1.000
_cell.angle_alpha   90.00
_cell.angle_beta   90.00
_cell.angle_gamma   90.00
#
_symmetry.space_group_name_H-M   'P 1'
#
loop_
_entity.id
_entity.type
_entity.pdbx_description
1 polymer ?
#
loop_
_entity_poly.entity_id
_entity_poly.type
_entity_poly.pdbx_seq_one_letter_code
_entity_poly.pdbx_strand_id
1 'polypeptide(L)'
;MKIECIAGFAPITKDPSASASLYQDALGLPLRQQDDYRFMDRFPGANHFGVWPLAMAAQSCFGQAEWPAHIPEPTATIEFELADTEAVEAAVCELKEKGQAFIHEARQEPWGQTVARFMSPEGVLIGLSYAPWLHESKA
;
A
#
# COMPACT_ATOMS: atom_id res chain seq x y z
N MET A 1 10.96 -14.66 6.13
CA MET A 1 9.81 -13.89 6.66
C MET A 1 8.53 -14.70 6.54
N LYS A 2 7.56 -14.38 7.36
CA LYS A 2 6.27 -15.04 7.28
C LYS A 2 5.19 -14.02 6.93
N ILE A 3 4.66 -14.13 5.72
CA ILE A 3 3.54 -13.30 5.27
C ILE A 3 2.25 -13.95 5.77
N GLU A 4 1.43 -13.17 6.49
CA GLU A 4 0.21 -13.68 7.11
C GLU A 4 -1.00 -13.57 6.18
N CYS A 5 -1.07 -12.48 5.40
CA CYS A 5 -2.18 -12.26 4.49
C CYS A 5 -1.83 -11.09 3.56
N ILE A 6 -2.70 -10.85 2.58
CA ILE A 6 -2.67 -9.60 1.83
C ILE A 6 -3.42 -8.57 2.68
N ALA A 7 -2.69 -7.55 3.13
CA ALA A 7 -3.26 -6.49 3.94
C ALA A 7 -4.19 -5.59 3.11
N GLY A 8 -3.79 -5.30 1.88
CA GLY A 8 -4.57 -4.43 1.03
C GLY A 8 -4.10 -4.44 -0.42
N PHE A 9 -4.99 -4.01 -1.29
CA PHE A 9 -4.73 -3.81 -2.71
C PHE A 9 -5.33 -2.47 -3.12
N ALA A 10 -4.59 -1.69 -3.89
CA ALA A 10 -5.10 -0.41 -4.38
C ALA A 10 -4.58 -0.13 -5.79
N PRO A 11 -5.47 0.04 -6.78
CA PRO A 11 -5.07 0.70 -8.01
C PRO A 11 -4.51 2.10 -7.70
N ILE A 12 -3.49 2.50 -8.43
CA ILE A 12 -2.90 3.83 -8.28
C ILE A 12 -3.32 4.65 -9.48
N THR A 13 -3.93 5.82 -9.23
CA THR A 13 -4.57 6.62 -10.27
C THR A 13 -3.97 8.00 -10.40
N LYS A 14 -3.88 8.48 -11.63
CA LYS A 14 -3.56 9.88 -11.92
C LYS A 14 -4.81 10.76 -12.07
N ASP A 15 -5.98 10.13 -12.13
CA ASP A 15 -7.25 10.83 -12.25
C ASP A 15 -8.27 10.26 -11.26
N PRO A 16 -8.26 10.76 -10.01
CA PRO A 16 -9.18 10.25 -8.98
C PRO A 16 -10.66 10.35 -9.36
N SER A 17 -11.06 11.38 -10.11
CA SER A 17 -12.46 11.54 -10.52
C SER A 17 -12.89 10.45 -11.50
N ALA A 18 -12.05 10.14 -12.49
CA ALA A 18 -12.35 9.09 -13.45
C ALA A 18 -12.38 7.72 -12.76
N SER A 19 -11.47 7.49 -11.82
CA SER A 19 -11.44 6.25 -11.04
C SER A 19 -12.69 6.12 -10.18
N ALA A 20 -13.13 7.20 -9.53
CA ALA A 20 -14.36 7.19 -8.73
C ALA A 20 -15.59 6.88 -9.60
N SER A 21 -15.65 7.42 -10.80
CA SER A 21 -16.74 7.11 -11.72
C SER A 21 -16.80 5.62 -12.05
N LEU A 22 -15.66 4.98 -12.23
CA LEU A 22 -15.61 3.54 -12.48
C LEU A 22 -15.94 2.74 -11.22
N TYR A 23 -15.17 2.93 -10.16
CA TYR A 23 -15.24 2.04 -8.99
C TYR A 23 -16.47 2.30 -8.13
N GLN A 24 -16.83 3.55 -7.89
CA GLN A 24 -18.00 3.88 -7.08
C GLN A 24 -19.29 3.88 -7.86
N ASP A 25 -19.33 4.57 -9.00
CA ASP A 25 -20.58 4.80 -9.72
C ASP A 25 -20.93 3.59 -10.60
N ALA A 26 -20.03 3.16 -11.47
CA ALA A 26 -20.31 2.07 -12.39
C ALA A 26 -20.30 0.70 -11.71
N LEU A 27 -19.28 0.42 -10.88
CA LEU A 27 -19.16 -0.87 -10.20
C LEU A 27 -19.93 -0.93 -8.88
N GLY A 28 -20.36 0.22 -8.36
CA GLY A 28 -21.18 0.27 -7.16
C GLY A 28 -20.45 -0.06 -5.85
N LEU A 29 -19.13 0.06 -5.80
CA LEU A 29 -18.39 -0.20 -4.57
C LEU A 29 -18.67 0.89 -3.54
N PRO A 30 -18.97 0.52 -2.28
CA PRO A 30 -19.29 1.50 -1.23
C PRO A 30 -18.03 2.11 -0.62
N LEU A 31 -17.27 2.83 -1.44
CA LEU A 31 -16.01 3.44 -1.01
C LEU A 31 -16.27 4.66 -0.14
N ARG A 32 -15.51 4.77 0.95
CA ARG A 32 -15.45 5.98 1.77
C ARG A 32 -14.35 6.88 1.20
N GLN A 33 -14.47 8.17 1.43
CA GLN A 33 -13.50 9.15 0.95
C GLN A 33 -12.83 9.85 2.14
N GLN A 34 -11.50 9.93 2.08
CA GLN A 34 -10.70 10.75 2.98
C GLN A 34 -9.69 11.48 2.11
N ASP A 35 -9.83 12.79 2.00
CA ASP A 35 -9.13 13.61 1.02
C ASP A 35 -9.43 13.06 -0.39
N ASP A 36 -8.41 12.76 -1.20
CA ASP A 36 -8.61 12.15 -2.53
C ASP A 36 -8.50 10.63 -2.50
N TYR A 37 -8.30 10.04 -1.34
CA TYR A 37 -8.24 8.59 -1.16
C TYR A 37 -9.63 8.02 -0.97
N ARG A 38 -9.97 7.01 -1.78
CA ARG A 38 -11.23 6.28 -1.65
C ARG A 38 -10.94 4.84 -1.31
N PHE A 39 -11.66 4.29 -0.32
CA PHE A 39 -11.30 2.98 0.22
C PHE A 39 -12.47 2.30 0.91
N MET A 40 -12.31 1.01 1.11
CA MET A 40 -13.20 0.22 1.97
C MET A 40 -12.38 -0.83 2.70
N ASP A 41 -12.73 -1.08 3.96
CA ASP A 41 -12.15 -2.14 4.76
C ASP A 41 -13.06 -3.37 4.70
N ARG A 42 -12.47 -4.54 4.91
CA ARG A 42 -13.19 -5.80 5.01
C ARG A 42 -14.01 -6.13 3.77
N PHE A 43 -13.48 -5.80 2.61
CA PHE A 43 -14.06 -6.29 1.36
C PHE A 43 -13.84 -7.81 1.32
N PRO A 44 -14.88 -8.62 1.03
CA PRO A 44 -14.69 -10.07 0.98
C PRO A 44 -13.53 -10.44 0.05
N GLY A 45 -12.53 -11.12 0.61
CA GLY A 45 -11.31 -11.48 -0.09
C GLY A 45 -10.15 -10.50 0.05
N ALA A 46 -10.37 -9.32 0.65
CA ALA A 46 -9.32 -8.35 0.90
C ALA A 46 -9.59 -7.60 2.20
N ASN A 47 -8.57 -7.43 3.03
CA ASN A 47 -8.71 -6.68 4.28
C ASN A 47 -8.93 -5.20 4.02
N HIS A 48 -8.36 -4.70 2.94
CA HIS A 48 -8.48 -3.30 2.57
C HIS A 48 -8.40 -3.18 1.04
N PHE A 49 -9.28 -2.40 0.47
CA PHE A 49 -9.25 -2.02 -0.94
C PHE A 49 -9.33 -0.51 -1.03
N GLY A 50 -8.46 0.10 -1.83
CA GLY A 50 -8.49 1.54 -2.03
C GLY A 50 -8.16 1.91 -3.47
N VAL A 51 -8.42 3.15 -3.81
CA VAL A 51 -7.98 3.77 -5.05
C VAL A 51 -7.10 4.93 -4.66
N TRP A 52 -5.81 4.80 -4.88
CA TRP A 52 -4.78 5.67 -4.30
C TRP A 52 -4.25 6.63 -5.36
N PRO A 53 -4.40 7.94 -5.17
CA PRO A 53 -3.82 8.91 -6.10
C PRO A 53 -2.31 8.78 -6.17
N LEU A 54 -1.74 8.84 -7.37
CA LEU A 54 -0.29 8.73 -7.56
C LEU A 54 0.46 9.80 -6.76
N ALA A 55 -0.10 11.01 -6.66
CA ALA A 55 0.53 12.07 -5.86
C ALA A 55 0.63 11.70 -4.38
N MET A 56 -0.38 11.00 -3.84
CA MET A 56 -0.35 10.54 -2.46
C MET A 56 0.65 9.39 -2.28
N ALA A 57 0.74 8.50 -3.25
CA ALA A 57 1.72 7.43 -3.25
C ALA A 57 3.15 8.00 -3.29
N ALA A 58 3.38 9.01 -4.13
CA ALA A 58 4.66 9.69 -4.21
C ALA A 58 5.01 10.38 -2.89
N GLN A 59 4.04 11.00 -2.24
CA GLN A 59 4.24 11.62 -0.93
C GLN A 59 4.65 10.59 0.11
N SER A 60 3.99 9.44 0.14
CA SER A 60 4.34 8.36 1.07
C SER A 60 5.71 7.77 0.78
N CYS A 61 6.05 7.57 -0.49
CA CYS A 61 7.31 6.90 -0.85
C CYS A 61 8.51 7.83 -0.84
N PHE A 62 8.33 9.08 -1.26
CA PHE A 62 9.46 9.99 -1.52
C PHE A 62 9.36 11.33 -0.79
N GLY A 63 8.25 11.61 -0.11
CA GLY A 63 8.05 12.87 0.60
C GLY A 63 7.77 14.05 -0.32
N GLN A 64 7.34 13.81 -1.56
CA GLN A 64 7.01 14.83 -2.55
C GLN A 64 5.80 14.39 -3.37
N ALA A 65 5.10 15.35 -3.97
CA ALA A 65 3.88 15.04 -4.72
C ALA A 65 4.15 14.43 -6.10
N GLU A 66 5.37 14.58 -6.62
CA GLU A 66 5.74 14.07 -7.93
C GLU A 66 6.49 12.75 -7.81
N TRP A 67 6.07 11.76 -8.60
CA TRP A 67 6.80 10.49 -8.71
C TRP A 67 8.11 10.74 -9.46
N PRO A 68 9.27 10.26 -8.96
CA PRO A 68 10.55 10.49 -9.62
C PRO A 68 10.58 9.96 -11.05
N ALA A 69 11.07 10.76 -11.99
CA ALA A 69 11.05 10.43 -13.41
C ALA A 69 11.88 9.19 -13.76
N HIS A 70 12.89 8.86 -12.95
CA HIS A 70 13.78 7.73 -13.19
C HIS A 70 13.25 6.39 -12.66
N ILE A 71 12.11 6.39 -11.98
CA ILE A 71 11.48 5.19 -11.44
C ILE A 71 10.14 5.01 -12.15
N PRO A 72 9.84 3.81 -12.71
CA PRO A 72 8.53 3.60 -13.35
C PRO A 72 7.36 3.89 -12.42
N GLU A 73 6.33 4.54 -12.95
CA GLU A 73 5.13 4.83 -12.18
C GLU A 73 4.35 3.53 -11.95
N PRO A 74 4.03 3.18 -10.69
CA PRO A 74 3.23 1.99 -10.43
C PRO A 74 1.75 2.22 -10.76
N THR A 75 1.08 1.17 -11.22
CA THR A 75 -0.36 1.20 -11.47
C THR A 75 -1.17 0.57 -10.36
N ALA A 76 -0.50 -0.09 -9.41
CA ALA A 76 -1.14 -0.71 -8.26
C ALA A 76 -0.13 -0.91 -7.14
N THR A 77 -0.64 -1.02 -5.92
CA THR A 77 0.12 -1.46 -4.77
C THR A 77 -0.53 -2.68 -4.15
N ILE A 78 0.31 -3.61 -3.68
CA ILE A 78 -0.11 -4.77 -2.88
C ILE A 78 0.69 -4.72 -1.59
N GLU A 79 -0.01 -4.81 -0.46
CA GLU A 79 0.65 -4.86 0.84
C GLU A 79 0.49 -6.24 1.45
N PHE A 80 1.61 -6.82 1.88
CA PHE A 80 1.66 -8.10 2.56
C PHE A 80 1.87 -7.86 4.04
N GLU A 81 0.98 -8.44 4.86
CA GLU A 81 0.98 -8.19 6.30
C GLU A 81 1.91 -9.16 7.02
N LEU A 82 2.70 -8.62 7.93
CA LEU A 82 3.60 -9.35 8.82
C LEU A 82 3.12 -9.19 10.27
N ALA A 83 3.72 -9.95 11.19
CA ALA A 83 3.21 -10.08 12.54
C ALA A 83 3.33 -8.81 13.40
N ASP A 84 4.40 -8.04 13.21
CA ASP A 84 4.70 -6.85 14.03
C ASP A 84 5.76 -5.98 13.34
N THR A 85 6.10 -4.86 13.98
CA THR A 85 7.10 -3.93 13.46
C THR A 85 8.46 -4.59 13.30
N GLU A 86 8.86 -5.41 14.26
CA GLU A 86 10.16 -6.10 14.21
C GLU A 86 10.22 -7.06 13.04
N ALA A 87 9.11 -7.71 12.70
CA ALA A 87 9.04 -8.59 11.54
C ALA A 87 9.23 -7.82 10.23
N VAL A 88 8.69 -6.60 10.13
CA VAL A 88 8.92 -5.75 8.95
C VAL A 88 10.41 -5.40 8.84
N GLU A 89 11.03 -4.98 9.92
CA GLU A 89 12.44 -4.63 9.94
C GLU A 89 13.32 -5.83 9.57
N ALA A 90 13.02 -7.00 10.12
CA ALA A 90 13.75 -8.23 9.81
C ALA A 90 13.58 -8.62 8.34
N ALA A 91 12.37 -8.46 7.79
CA ALA A 91 12.11 -8.76 6.39
C ALA A 91 12.91 -7.85 5.46
N VAL A 92 13.04 -6.57 5.80
CA VAL A 92 13.87 -5.63 5.03
C VAL A 92 15.32 -6.12 4.99
N CYS A 93 15.88 -6.50 6.16
CA CYS A 93 17.26 -7.01 6.22
C CYS A 93 17.42 -8.27 5.37
N GLU A 94 16.47 -9.21 5.49
CA GLU A 94 16.50 -10.46 4.73
C GLU A 94 16.51 -10.22 3.22
N LEU A 95 15.64 -9.32 2.75
CA LEU A 95 15.53 -9.03 1.32
C LEU A 95 16.73 -8.23 0.81
N LYS A 96 17.28 -7.33 1.60
CA LYS A 96 18.50 -6.60 1.22
C LYS A 96 19.67 -7.56 1.07
N GLU A 97 19.79 -8.56 1.93
CA GLU A 97 20.82 -9.60 1.79
C GLU A 97 20.65 -10.40 0.51
N LYS A 98 19.42 -10.53 0.01
CA LYS A 98 19.12 -11.19 -1.26
C LYS A 98 19.26 -10.28 -2.46
N GLY A 99 19.68 -9.04 -2.26
CA GLY A 99 19.91 -8.09 -3.33
C GLY A 99 18.72 -7.21 -3.69
N GLN A 100 17.63 -7.23 -2.91
CA GLN A 100 16.47 -6.39 -3.19
C GLN A 100 16.74 -4.94 -2.80
N ALA A 101 16.55 -4.03 -3.77
CA ALA A 101 16.61 -2.60 -3.51
C ALA A 101 15.24 -2.10 -3.02
N PHE A 102 15.25 -1.18 -2.05
CA PHE A 102 14.04 -0.59 -1.49
C PHE A 102 13.89 0.87 -1.89
N ILE A 103 12.64 1.29 -2.11
CA ILE A 103 12.30 2.72 -2.24
C ILE A 103 12.47 3.38 -0.87
N HIS A 104 11.92 2.76 0.18
CA HIS A 104 12.22 3.14 1.56
C HIS A 104 12.15 1.91 2.46
N GLU A 105 12.95 1.92 3.51
CA GLU A 105 12.96 0.86 4.50
C GLU A 105 11.80 1.03 5.49
N ALA A 106 11.73 0.17 6.50
CA ALA A 106 10.63 0.20 7.46
C ALA A 106 10.51 1.56 8.13
N ARG A 107 9.30 2.14 8.08
CA ARG A 107 8.99 3.39 8.77
C ARG A 107 7.51 3.43 9.13
N GLN A 108 7.18 4.25 10.13
CA GLN A 108 5.79 4.43 10.53
C GLN A 108 5.15 5.54 9.72
N GLU A 109 4.00 5.26 9.11
CA GLU A 109 3.21 6.25 8.40
C GLU A 109 2.33 7.05 9.38
N PRO A 110 1.84 8.24 8.97
CA PRO A 110 1.01 9.07 9.86
C PRO A 110 -0.23 8.37 10.39
N TRP A 111 -0.76 7.37 9.68
CA TRP A 111 -1.94 6.61 10.12
C TRP A 111 -1.61 5.43 11.03
N GLY A 112 -0.32 5.25 11.39
CA GLY A 112 0.08 4.24 12.37
C GLY A 112 0.58 2.92 11.81
N GLN A 113 0.60 2.75 10.50
CA GLN A 113 1.14 1.56 9.84
C GLN A 113 2.66 1.63 9.77
N THR A 114 3.33 0.51 10.06
CA THR A 114 4.76 0.37 9.73
C THR A 114 4.86 -0.30 8.38
N VAL A 115 5.60 0.28 7.44
CA VAL A 115 5.68 -0.25 6.08
C VAL A 115 7.03 0.04 5.44
N ALA A 116 7.52 -0.91 4.65
CA ALA A 116 8.67 -0.78 3.77
C ALA A 116 8.20 -1.05 2.35
N ARG A 117 8.73 -0.32 1.37
CA ARG A 117 8.22 -0.43 -0.01
C ARG A 117 9.33 -0.61 -1.02
N PHE A 118 9.04 -1.43 -2.03
CA PHE A 118 9.93 -1.63 -3.18
C PHE A 118 9.09 -1.96 -4.42
N MET A 119 9.72 -1.85 -5.60
CA MET A 119 9.05 -2.18 -6.86
C MET A 119 9.30 -3.63 -7.24
N SER A 120 8.25 -4.33 -7.65
CA SER A 120 8.39 -5.65 -8.24
C SER A 120 8.88 -5.54 -9.69
N PRO A 121 9.39 -6.65 -10.28
CA PRO A 121 9.84 -6.63 -11.68
C PRO A 121 8.76 -6.21 -12.67
N GLU A 122 7.49 -6.52 -12.41
CA GLU A 122 6.37 -6.17 -13.28
C GLU A 122 5.80 -4.76 -13.01
N GLY A 123 6.40 -3.99 -12.08
CA GLY A 123 5.99 -2.61 -11.85
C GLY A 123 4.88 -2.41 -10.82
N VAL A 124 4.69 -3.37 -9.92
CA VAL A 124 3.77 -3.23 -8.78
C VAL A 124 4.54 -2.73 -7.57
N LEU A 125 3.95 -1.76 -6.88
CA LEU A 125 4.53 -1.25 -5.63
C LEU A 125 4.22 -2.24 -4.50
N ILE A 126 5.24 -2.88 -3.97
CA ILE A 126 5.09 -3.87 -2.90
C ILE A 126 5.30 -3.19 -1.55
N GLY A 127 4.38 -3.43 -0.61
CA GLY A 127 4.53 -3.01 0.77
C GLY A 127 4.67 -4.23 1.67
N LEU A 128 5.67 -4.20 2.56
CA LEU A 128 5.75 -5.13 3.68
C LEU A 128 5.24 -4.35 4.88
N SER A 129 4.16 -4.80 5.48
CA SER A 129 3.30 -3.99 6.32
C SER A 129 3.06 -4.61 7.68
N TYR A 130 2.96 -3.74 8.69
CA TYR A 130 2.29 -4.06 9.93
C TYR A 130 1.27 -2.97 10.20
N ALA A 131 0.01 -3.33 10.06
CA ALA A 131 -1.13 -2.47 10.36
C ALA A 131 -1.79 -2.96 11.64
N PRO A 132 -1.57 -2.28 12.80
CA PRO A 132 -2.03 -2.81 14.09
C PRO A 132 -3.51 -3.18 14.13
N TRP A 133 -4.35 -2.43 13.42
CA TRP A 133 -5.81 -2.70 13.42
C TRP A 133 -6.19 -4.01 12.75
N LEU A 134 -5.30 -4.63 11.93
CA LEU A 134 -5.58 -5.94 11.35
C LEU A 134 -5.32 -7.08 12.34
N HIS A 135 -4.65 -6.80 13.45
CA HIS A 135 -4.28 -7.79 14.47
C HIS A 135 -5.09 -7.66 15.75
N GLU A 136 -6.05 -6.73 15.78
CA GLU A 136 -6.88 -6.54 16.94
C GLU A 136 -7.80 -7.72 17.16
N SER A 137 -7.87 -8.16 18.43
CA SER A 137 -8.73 -9.23 18.82
C SER A 137 -10.20 -8.82 18.66
N LYS A 138 -10.96 -9.63 17.93
CA LYS A 138 -12.41 -9.46 17.86
C LYS A 138 -13.02 -10.16 19.07
N ALA A 139 -13.34 -9.36 20.07
CA ALA A 139 -14.06 -9.88 21.22
C ALA A 139 -15.51 -10.15 20.86
#